data_eb58c5659187aeb2dca76eb074b26cee
#
_entry.id   eb58c5659187aeb2dca76eb074b26cee
#
_cell.length_a   1.000
_cell.length_b   1.000
_cell.length_c   1.000
_cell.angle_alpha   90.00
_cell.angle_beta   90.00
_cell.angle_gamma   90.00
#
_symmetry.space_group_name_H-M   'P 1'
#
loop_
_entity.id
_entity.type
_entity.pdbx_description
1 polymer ?
#
loop_
_entity_poly.entity_id
_entity_poly.type
_entity_poly.pdbx_seq_one_letter_code
_entity_poly.pdbx_strand_id
1 'polypeptide(L)'
;MGKINIVLWEPEIPQNTGNIARTCAVTGASLHLIEPLGFKIDDAKLKRAGLDYWHSLDITFYKNADDFFEKNPGAAFYCFSTKAPRAYSEVEYPLPVYLFFGKETKGLPEDFLKANYEKCVSLPMLDNQRSLNLSNTVAVAVYEVLRQHNFLDLSSAGRLTETTVSE
;
A
#
# COMPACT_ATOMS: atom_id res chain seq x y z
N MET A 1 19.03 -3.57 1.30
CA MET A 1 17.88 -4.46 1.55
C MET A 1 16.73 -4.08 0.63
N GLY A 2 16.09 -5.04 -0.02
CA GLY A 2 14.99 -4.76 -0.93
C GLY A 2 13.79 -4.22 -0.17
N LYS A 3 13.15 -3.16 -0.68
CA LYS A 3 12.10 -2.40 -0.01
C LYS A 3 10.74 -2.61 -0.68
N ILE A 4 9.68 -2.69 0.12
CA ILE A 4 8.30 -2.62 -0.37
C ILE A 4 7.92 -1.15 -0.44
N ASN A 5 7.43 -0.71 -1.60
CA ASN A 5 7.04 0.66 -1.85
C ASN A 5 5.54 0.70 -2.19
N ILE A 6 4.75 1.38 -1.38
CA ILE A 6 3.32 1.56 -1.59
C ILE A 6 3.11 2.86 -2.36
N VAL A 7 2.46 2.80 -3.52
CA VAL A 7 2.17 3.96 -4.36
C VAL A 7 0.67 4.21 -4.39
N LEU A 8 0.22 5.33 -3.84
CA LEU A 8 -1.17 5.76 -3.89
C LEU A 8 -1.35 6.80 -4.99
N TRP A 9 -2.17 6.48 -5.98
CA TRP A 9 -2.47 7.35 -7.11
C TRP A 9 -3.68 8.23 -6.80
N GLU A 10 -3.45 9.51 -6.54
CA GLU A 10 -4.47 10.50 -6.22
C GLU A 10 -5.45 10.04 -5.10
N PRO A 11 -4.95 9.65 -3.90
CA PRO A 11 -5.82 9.18 -2.83
C PRO A 11 -6.78 10.28 -2.38
N GLU A 12 -8.03 9.89 -2.06
CA GLU A 12 -9.14 10.82 -1.80
C GLU A 12 -9.54 10.85 -0.32
N ILE A 13 -9.38 9.75 0.41
CA ILE A 13 -9.88 9.58 1.78
C ILE A 13 -8.71 9.62 2.78
N PRO A 14 -8.61 10.67 3.62
CA PRO A 14 -7.48 10.83 4.54
C PRO A 14 -7.34 9.68 5.54
N GLN A 15 -8.45 9.08 6.00
CA GLN A 15 -8.41 7.93 6.91
C GLN A 15 -7.73 6.71 6.29
N ASN A 16 -7.94 6.45 5.00
CA ASN A 16 -7.27 5.36 4.30
C ASN A 16 -5.77 5.61 4.23
N THR A 17 -5.35 6.80 3.84
CA THR A 17 -3.93 7.18 3.79
C THR A 17 -3.28 7.10 5.17
N GLY A 18 -3.97 7.51 6.23
CA GLY A 18 -3.49 7.39 7.60
C GLY A 18 -3.30 5.93 8.05
N ASN A 19 -4.26 5.05 7.74
CA ASN A 19 -4.15 3.62 8.04
C ASN A 19 -3.02 2.95 7.23
N ILE A 20 -2.84 3.37 5.98
CA ILE A 20 -1.74 2.89 5.12
C ILE A 20 -0.39 3.37 5.68
N ALA A 21 -0.30 4.61 6.13
CA ALA A 21 0.89 5.13 6.79
C ALA A 21 1.27 4.28 8.03
N ARG A 22 0.28 3.85 8.81
CA ARG A 22 0.51 2.92 9.93
C ARG A 22 1.01 1.55 9.46
N THR A 23 0.46 1.01 8.38
CA THR A 23 0.97 -0.22 7.75
C THR A 23 2.43 -0.05 7.36
N CYS A 24 2.81 1.07 6.73
CA CYS A 24 4.20 1.38 6.39
C CYS A 24 5.09 1.41 7.64
N ALA A 25 4.64 2.08 8.72
CA ALA A 25 5.42 2.20 9.95
C ALA A 25 5.74 0.84 10.58
N VAL A 26 4.77 -0.09 10.62
CA VAL A 26 4.96 -1.41 11.25
C VAL A 26 5.67 -2.42 10.36
N THR A 27 5.71 -2.20 9.05
CA THR A 27 6.33 -3.12 8.08
C THR A 27 7.65 -2.63 7.50
N GLY A 28 8.02 -1.37 7.74
CA GLY A 28 9.19 -0.74 7.13
C GLY A 28 9.01 -0.40 5.64
N ALA A 29 7.78 -0.47 5.10
CA ALA A 29 7.49 -0.06 3.73
C ALA A 29 7.57 1.46 3.56
N SER A 30 7.90 1.93 2.35
CA SER A 30 7.85 3.35 1.99
C SER A 30 6.50 3.71 1.40
N LEU A 31 6.10 4.96 1.59
CA LEU A 31 4.86 5.51 1.05
C LEU A 31 5.15 6.56 -0.03
N HIS A 32 4.58 6.37 -1.21
CA HIS A 32 4.68 7.26 -2.36
C HIS A 32 3.29 7.78 -2.68
N LEU A 33 3.14 9.10 -2.74
CA LEU A 33 1.87 9.77 -2.98
C LEU A 33 1.93 10.54 -4.30
N ILE A 34 1.09 10.17 -5.24
CA ILE A 34 0.93 10.87 -6.53
C ILE A 34 -0.21 11.87 -6.41
N GLU A 35 0.09 13.15 -6.58
CA GLU A 35 -0.86 14.24 -6.53
C GLU A 35 -1.74 14.32 -7.81
N PRO A 36 -2.95 14.96 -7.72
CA PRO A 36 -3.48 15.69 -6.58
C PRO A 36 -4.06 14.77 -5.50
N LEU A 37 -3.91 15.16 -4.23
CA LEU A 37 -4.58 14.50 -3.12
C LEU A 37 -5.97 15.09 -2.91
N GLY A 38 -6.96 14.26 -2.57
CA GLY A 38 -8.32 14.70 -2.24
C GLY A 38 -8.45 15.34 -0.83
N PHE A 39 -7.35 15.56 -0.13
CA PHE A 39 -7.30 16.10 1.24
C PHE A 39 -5.99 16.86 1.47
N LYS A 40 -5.94 17.63 2.57
CA LYS A 40 -4.71 18.28 3.02
C LYS A 40 -3.94 17.40 4.00
N ILE A 41 -2.60 17.46 3.95
CA ILE A 41 -1.72 16.66 4.83
C ILE A 41 -1.90 17.04 6.32
N ASP A 42 -2.37 18.23 6.61
CA ASP A 42 -2.66 18.70 7.97
C ASP A 42 -4.09 18.34 8.43
N ASP A 43 -4.86 17.63 7.63
CA ASP A 43 -6.23 17.23 7.96
C ASP A 43 -6.27 16.46 9.31
N ALA A 44 -7.16 16.90 10.20
CA ALA A 44 -7.33 16.28 11.52
C ALA A 44 -7.71 14.79 11.45
N LYS A 45 -8.33 14.35 10.34
CA LYS A 45 -8.69 12.95 10.09
C LYS A 45 -7.46 12.11 9.75
N LEU A 46 -6.53 12.67 8.97
CA LEU A 46 -5.23 12.05 8.70
C LEU A 46 -4.45 11.91 10.01
N LYS A 47 -4.43 12.96 10.83
CA LYS A 47 -3.81 13.00 12.17
C LYS A 47 -4.36 11.90 13.09
N ARG A 48 -5.65 11.75 13.19
CA ARG A 48 -6.28 10.72 14.04
C ARG A 48 -6.03 9.30 13.57
N ALA A 49 -5.83 9.10 12.26
CA ALA A 49 -5.67 7.76 11.68
C ALA A 49 -4.24 7.20 11.79
N GLY A 50 -3.20 8.02 12.02
CA GLY A 50 -1.86 7.47 12.07
C GLY A 50 -0.69 8.43 12.12
N LEU A 51 -0.90 9.71 12.45
CA LEU A 51 0.15 10.72 12.37
C LEU A 51 1.26 10.63 13.41
N ASP A 52 1.10 9.90 14.49
CA ASP A 52 2.20 9.65 15.42
C ASP A 52 3.39 8.97 14.73
N TYR A 53 3.12 8.27 13.61
CA TYR A 53 4.12 7.60 12.78
C TYR A 53 4.60 8.41 11.58
N TRP A 54 3.88 9.49 11.18
CA TRP A 54 4.15 10.23 9.96
C TRP A 54 5.58 10.78 9.87
N HIS A 55 6.10 11.29 10.98
CA HIS A 55 7.44 11.85 11.05
C HIS A 55 8.58 10.81 10.96
N SER A 56 8.27 9.55 11.20
CA SER A 56 9.22 8.44 11.10
C SER A 56 9.15 7.69 9.78
N LEU A 57 8.20 8.05 8.90
CA LEU A 57 7.97 7.37 7.63
C LEU A 57 8.83 7.96 6.51
N ASP A 58 9.22 7.08 5.62
CA ASP A 58 9.79 7.45 4.32
C ASP A 58 8.64 7.72 3.34
N ILE A 59 8.29 9.02 3.20
CA ILE A 59 7.19 9.46 2.35
C ILE A 59 7.74 10.35 1.25
N THR A 60 7.37 10.03 0.00
CA THR A 60 7.72 10.82 -1.18
C THR A 60 6.46 11.28 -1.90
N PHE A 61 6.44 12.57 -2.29
CA PHE A 61 5.38 13.17 -3.08
C PHE A 61 5.81 13.33 -4.54
N TYR A 62 4.88 13.11 -5.45
CA TYR A 62 5.06 13.26 -6.89
C TYR A 62 3.95 14.13 -7.46
N LYS A 63 4.31 15.06 -8.35
CA LYS A 63 3.35 15.97 -8.98
C LYS A 63 2.31 15.25 -9.84
N ASN A 64 2.70 14.13 -10.44
CA ASN A 64 1.89 13.26 -11.28
C ASN A 64 2.62 11.92 -11.51
N ALA A 65 2.03 11.02 -12.28
CA ALA A 65 2.62 9.73 -12.59
C ALA A 65 3.92 9.83 -13.40
N ASP A 66 4.02 10.78 -14.31
CA ASP A 66 5.24 10.97 -15.11
C ASP A 66 6.43 11.33 -14.22
N ASP A 67 6.23 12.26 -13.26
CA ASP A 67 7.23 12.61 -12.24
C ASP A 67 7.66 11.38 -11.39
N PHE A 68 6.72 10.47 -11.11
CA PHE A 68 7.06 9.22 -10.45
C PHE A 68 8.00 8.36 -11.30
N PHE A 69 7.66 8.09 -12.56
CA PHE A 69 8.44 7.22 -13.43
C PHE A 69 9.78 7.82 -13.84
N GLU A 70 9.87 9.13 -13.98
CA GLU A 70 11.14 9.84 -14.20
C GLU A 70 12.10 9.66 -13.02
N LYS A 71 11.59 9.73 -11.78
CA LYS A 71 12.41 9.59 -10.58
C LYS A 71 12.71 8.14 -10.19
N ASN A 72 11.96 7.19 -10.72
CA ASN A 72 12.10 5.76 -10.43
C ASN A 72 12.23 4.94 -11.74
N PRO A 73 13.26 5.19 -12.55
CA PRO A 73 13.43 4.49 -13.83
C PRO A 73 13.67 2.99 -13.59
N GLY A 74 12.99 2.15 -14.38
CA GLY A 74 13.14 0.70 -14.29
C GLY A 74 12.49 0.06 -13.04
N ALA A 75 11.63 0.77 -12.30
CA ALA A 75 10.93 0.25 -11.15
C ALA A 75 10.12 -1.01 -11.48
N ALA A 76 10.36 -2.11 -10.76
CA ALA A 76 9.50 -3.28 -10.80
C ALA A 76 8.20 -2.96 -10.06
N PHE A 77 7.05 -3.14 -10.70
CA PHE A 77 5.77 -2.78 -10.08
C PHE A 77 4.62 -3.71 -10.46
N TYR A 78 3.60 -3.71 -9.59
CA TYR A 78 2.30 -4.35 -9.80
C TYR A 78 1.17 -3.37 -9.52
N CYS A 79 0.07 -3.51 -10.30
CA CYS A 79 -1.12 -2.67 -10.21
C CYS A 79 -2.25 -3.45 -9.54
N PHE A 80 -2.74 -2.99 -8.41
CA PHE A 80 -3.90 -3.60 -7.74
C PHE A 80 -5.19 -3.02 -8.28
N SER A 81 -6.00 -3.89 -8.91
CA SER A 81 -7.27 -3.51 -9.52
C SER A 81 -8.24 -4.67 -9.52
N THR A 82 -9.53 -4.40 -9.30
CA THR A 82 -10.60 -5.40 -9.45
C THR A 82 -10.79 -5.88 -10.89
N LYS A 83 -10.15 -5.22 -11.86
CA LYS A 83 -10.19 -5.57 -13.29
C LYS A 83 -9.01 -6.44 -13.74
N ALA A 84 -8.18 -6.90 -12.81
CA ALA A 84 -6.97 -7.64 -13.14
C ALA A 84 -7.27 -9.08 -13.58
N PRO A 85 -6.39 -9.67 -14.41
CA PRO A 85 -6.61 -11.01 -14.99
C PRO A 85 -6.29 -12.17 -14.04
N ARG A 86 -5.61 -11.90 -12.91
CA ARG A 86 -5.14 -12.93 -11.98
C ARG A 86 -5.15 -12.45 -10.53
N ALA A 87 -5.10 -13.40 -9.60
CA ALA A 87 -5.04 -13.08 -8.18
C ALA A 87 -3.64 -12.57 -7.78
N TYR A 88 -3.60 -11.73 -6.77
CA TYR A 88 -2.38 -11.17 -6.20
C TYR A 88 -1.39 -12.22 -5.68
N SER A 89 -1.87 -13.41 -5.32
CA SER A 89 -1.08 -14.52 -4.83
C SER A 89 -0.48 -15.41 -5.93
N GLU A 90 -0.82 -15.16 -7.20
CA GLU A 90 -0.36 -15.96 -8.35
C GLU A 90 0.91 -15.37 -9.00
N VAL A 91 1.49 -14.35 -8.42
CA VAL A 91 2.70 -13.68 -8.90
C VAL A 91 3.80 -13.70 -7.85
N GLU A 92 5.05 -13.67 -8.31
CA GLU A 92 6.20 -13.48 -7.46
C GLU A 92 6.58 -11.99 -7.45
N TYR A 93 6.74 -11.43 -6.26
CA TYR A 93 7.11 -10.02 -6.08
C TYR A 93 8.62 -9.90 -5.89
N PRO A 94 9.37 -9.30 -6.85
CA PRO A 94 10.78 -9.01 -6.62
C PRO A 94 10.95 -7.91 -5.58
N LEU A 95 12.13 -7.80 -4.97
CA LEU A 95 12.47 -6.64 -4.13
C LEU A 95 13.64 -5.88 -4.76
N PRO A 96 13.59 -4.55 -4.82
CA PRO A 96 12.48 -3.68 -4.43
C PRO A 96 11.27 -3.78 -5.36
N VAL A 97 10.07 -3.62 -4.82
CA VAL A 97 8.82 -3.63 -5.59
C VAL A 97 7.96 -2.41 -5.26
N TYR A 98 7.25 -1.89 -6.26
CA TYR A 98 6.25 -0.84 -6.12
C TYR A 98 4.85 -1.41 -6.33
N LEU A 99 3.97 -1.21 -5.35
CA LEU A 99 2.59 -1.67 -5.37
C LEU A 99 1.68 -0.46 -5.59
N PHE A 100 1.06 -0.39 -6.77
CA PHE A 100 0.20 0.72 -7.18
C PHE A 100 -1.25 0.47 -6.81
N PHE A 101 -1.85 1.45 -6.15
CA PHE A 101 -3.26 1.49 -5.78
C PHE A 101 -3.89 2.78 -6.27
N GLY A 102 -5.08 2.68 -6.87
CA GLY A 102 -5.82 3.83 -7.34
C GLY A 102 -6.64 4.52 -6.27
N LYS A 103 -7.24 5.64 -6.63
CA LYS A 103 -8.16 6.38 -5.78
C LYS A 103 -9.42 5.56 -5.46
N GLU A 104 -10.01 5.84 -4.32
CA GLU A 104 -11.10 5.04 -3.75
C GLU A 104 -12.34 4.98 -4.63
N THR A 105 -12.64 6.03 -5.40
CA THR A 105 -13.83 6.10 -6.25
C THR A 105 -13.68 5.42 -7.60
N LYS A 106 -12.52 5.54 -8.26
CA LYS A 106 -12.31 5.13 -9.66
C LYS A 106 -11.21 4.10 -9.86
N GLY A 107 -10.38 3.85 -8.84
CA GLY A 107 -9.19 3.02 -8.99
C GLY A 107 -8.10 3.70 -9.82
N LEU A 108 -7.20 2.89 -10.38
CA LEU A 108 -6.16 3.34 -11.31
C LEU A 108 -6.76 3.73 -12.67
N PRO A 109 -6.13 4.68 -13.40
CA PRO A 109 -6.58 5.06 -14.73
C PRO A 109 -6.66 3.87 -15.68
N GLU A 110 -7.74 3.79 -16.45
CA GLU A 110 -8.01 2.67 -17.36
C GLU A 110 -6.90 2.47 -18.40
N ASP A 111 -6.40 3.56 -18.99
CA ASP A 111 -5.33 3.49 -19.98
C ASP A 111 -3.99 3.01 -19.37
N PHE A 112 -3.73 3.39 -18.12
CA PHE A 112 -2.58 2.88 -17.38
C PHE A 112 -2.69 1.37 -17.12
N LEU A 113 -3.88 0.88 -16.74
CA LEU A 113 -4.14 -0.54 -16.55
C LEU A 113 -3.99 -1.32 -17.86
N LYS A 114 -4.53 -0.80 -18.97
CA LYS A 114 -4.41 -1.43 -20.30
C LYS A 114 -2.96 -1.56 -20.74
N ALA A 115 -2.18 -0.49 -20.58
CA ALA A 115 -0.75 -0.49 -20.95
C ALA A 115 0.10 -1.44 -20.08
N ASN A 116 -0.39 -1.82 -18.90
CA ASN A 116 0.33 -2.64 -17.91
C ASN A 116 -0.48 -3.86 -17.47
N TYR A 117 -1.38 -4.37 -18.30
CA TYR A 117 -2.35 -5.40 -17.93
C TYR A 117 -1.71 -6.66 -17.36
N GLU A 118 -0.57 -7.06 -17.86
CA GLU A 118 0.21 -8.21 -17.38
C GLU A 118 0.74 -8.03 -15.94
N LYS A 119 0.84 -6.79 -15.48
CA LYS A 119 1.27 -6.42 -14.11
C LYS A 119 0.09 -6.18 -13.19
N CYS A 120 -1.15 -6.35 -13.67
CA CYS A 120 -2.35 -6.17 -12.87
C CYS A 120 -2.67 -7.44 -12.08
N VAL A 121 -2.98 -7.24 -10.81
CA VAL A 121 -3.39 -8.29 -9.87
C VAL A 121 -4.60 -7.83 -9.06
N SER A 122 -5.41 -8.78 -8.61
CA SER A 122 -6.62 -8.50 -7.82
C SER A 122 -6.63 -9.33 -6.53
N LEU A 123 -7.32 -8.81 -5.51
CA LEU A 123 -7.75 -9.64 -4.40
C LEU A 123 -9.04 -10.36 -4.81
N PRO A 124 -9.11 -11.70 -4.70
CA PRO A 124 -10.34 -12.42 -4.97
C PRO A 124 -11.48 -11.96 -4.06
N MET A 125 -12.67 -11.76 -4.63
CA MET A 125 -13.88 -11.32 -3.94
C MET A 125 -15.10 -12.07 -4.48
N LEU A 126 -16.20 -12.03 -3.74
CA LEU A 126 -17.48 -12.52 -4.24
C LEU A 126 -17.96 -11.64 -5.40
N ASP A 127 -18.56 -12.26 -6.42
CA ASP A 127 -18.99 -11.57 -7.66
C ASP A 127 -19.92 -10.39 -7.45
N ASN A 128 -20.70 -10.41 -6.37
CA ASN A 128 -21.65 -9.35 -6.03
C ASN A 128 -21.04 -8.19 -5.23
N GLN A 129 -19.75 -8.24 -4.94
CA GLN A 129 -19.05 -7.20 -4.17
C GLN A 129 -18.29 -6.24 -5.11
N ARG A 130 -18.30 -4.95 -4.76
CA ARG A 130 -17.71 -3.92 -5.59
C ARG A 130 -16.20 -3.79 -5.41
N SER A 131 -15.75 -3.70 -4.17
CA SER A 131 -14.34 -3.54 -3.81
C SER A 131 -14.13 -3.72 -2.31
N LEU A 132 -12.93 -4.10 -1.91
CA LEU A 132 -12.46 -4.03 -0.53
C LEU A 132 -11.97 -2.60 -0.22
N ASN A 133 -12.05 -2.20 1.04
CA ASN A 133 -11.48 -0.92 1.49
C ASN A 133 -10.00 -0.80 1.10
N LEU A 134 -9.57 0.38 0.62
CA LEU A 134 -8.22 0.61 0.11
C LEU A 134 -7.14 0.27 1.15
N SER A 135 -7.27 0.73 2.39
CA SER A 135 -6.26 0.46 3.42
C SER A 135 -6.16 -1.02 3.79
N ASN A 136 -7.28 -1.75 3.75
CA ASN A 136 -7.29 -3.20 3.94
C ASN A 136 -6.61 -3.92 2.76
N THR A 137 -6.91 -3.50 1.54
CA THR A 137 -6.25 -4.05 0.32
C THR A 137 -4.74 -3.87 0.39
N VAL A 138 -4.28 -2.69 0.76
CA VAL A 138 -2.83 -2.39 0.91
C VAL A 138 -2.21 -3.30 1.96
N ALA A 139 -2.84 -3.47 3.13
CA ALA A 139 -2.31 -4.32 4.18
C ALA A 139 -2.18 -5.78 3.71
N VAL A 140 -3.21 -6.33 3.06
CA VAL A 140 -3.15 -7.69 2.49
C VAL A 140 -2.02 -7.82 1.48
N ALA A 141 -1.88 -6.86 0.55
CA ALA A 141 -0.84 -6.88 -0.47
C ALA A 141 0.57 -6.83 0.13
N VAL A 142 0.81 -5.95 1.09
CA VAL A 142 2.11 -5.83 1.77
C VAL A 142 2.48 -7.12 2.50
N TYR A 143 1.53 -7.71 3.23
CA TYR A 143 1.78 -8.95 3.96
C TYR A 143 1.96 -10.16 3.05
N GLU A 144 1.38 -10.18 1.85
CA GLU A 144 1.70 -11.21 0.86
C GLU A 144 3.14 -11.08 0.37
N VAL A 145 3.61 -9.88 0.03
CA VAL A 145 5.02 -9.67 -0.33
C VAL A 145 5.95 -10.09 0.81
N LEU A 146 5.63 -9.68 2.04
CA LEU A 146 6.40 -10.07 3.23
C LEU A 146 6.42 -11.60 3.42
N ARG A 147 5.30 -12.28 3.24
CA ARG A 147 5.20 -13.73 3.32
C ARG A 147 6.12 -14.41 2.31
N GLN A 148 6.14 -13.96 1.06
CA GLN A 148 7.01 -14.49 0.01
C GLN A 148 8.51 -14.33 0.35
N HIS A 149 8.85 -13.32 1.14
CA HIS A 149 10.22 -13.04 1.59
C HIS A 149 10.47 -13.40 3.07
N ASN A 150 9.73 -14.38 3.61
CA ASN A 150 9.87 -14.85 4.99
C ASN A 150 9.82 -13.73 6.04
N PHE A 151 8.95 -12.74 5.82
CA PHE A 151 8.72 -11.57 6.67
C PHE A 151 9.96 -10.69 6.93
N LEU A 152 11.03 -10.87 6.15
CA LEU A 152 12.29 -10.11 6.27
C LEU A 152 12.79 -10.10 7.74
N ASP A 153 13.02 -8.90 8.28
CA ASP A 153 13.53 -8.71 9.65
C ASP A 153 12.41 -8.46 10.68
N LEU A 154 11.13 -8.73 10.32
CA LEU A 154 10.02 -8.51 11.23
C LEU A 154 9.98 -9.59 12.32
N SER A 155 9.78 -9.17 13.57
CA SER A 155 9.61 -10.11 14.68
C SER A 155 8.20 -10.71 14.66
N SER A 156 8.12 -12.04 14.72
CA SER A 156 6.86 -12.79 14.86
C SER A 156 6.62 -13.27 16.31
N ALA A 157 7.59 -13.07 17.21
CA ALA A 157 7.49 -13.53 18.58
C ALA A 157 6.85 -12.48 19.50
N GLY A 158 5.73 -12.86 20.13
CA GLY A 158 5.10 -12.12 21.21
C GLY A 158 5.34 -12.78 22.57
N ARG A 159 5.15 -12.01 23.65
CA ARG A 159 5.13 -12.52 25.03
C ARG A 159 3.86 -12.08 25.71
N LEU A 160 3.26 -12.98 26.49
CA LEU A 160 2.18 -12.59 27.38
C LEU A 160 2.75 -11.71 28.49
N THR A 161 2.03 -10.66 28.86
CA THR A 161 2.35 -9.89 30.05
C THR A 161 2.06 -10.80 31.25
N GLU A 162 3.05 -11.10 32.08
CA GLU A 162 2.80 -11.84 33.33
C GLU A 162 1.85 -11.02 34.19
N THR A 163 0.64 -11.56 34.38
CA THR A 163 -0.25 -11.08 35.44
C THR A 163 0.34 -11.59 36.73
N THR A 164 1.05 -10.75 37.47
CA THR A 164 1.37 -11.04 38.89
C THR A 164 0.03 -11.19 39.63
N VAL A 165 -0.40 -12.42 39.79
CA VAL A 165 -1.44 -12.73 40.80
C VAL A 165 -0.70 -12.60 42.14
N SER A 166 -0.88 -11.44 42.78
CA SER A 166 -0.50 -11.29 44.17
C SER A 166 -1.41 -12.17 45.02
N GLU A 167 -0.81 -13.17 45.67
CA GLU A 167 -1.43 -13.91 46.76
C GLU A 167 -1.84 -12.98 47.91
#